data_cbce8cfc18ef467d545811c1a46aed1e
#
_entry.id   cbce8cfc18ef467d545811c1a46aed1e
#
_cell.length_a   1.000
_cell.length_b   1.000
_cell.length_c   1.000
_cell.angle_alpha   90.00
_cell.angle_beta   90.00
_cell.angle_gamma   90.00
#
_symmetry.space_group_name_H-M   'P 1'
#
loop_
_entity.id
_entity.type
_entity.pdbx_description
1 polymer ?
#
loop_
_entity_poly.entity_id
_entity_poly.type
_entity_poly.pdbx_seq_one_letter_code
_entity_poly.pdbx_strand_id
1 'polypeptide(L)'
;MPGEVFGVIGANGAGKSTLLKILSRIIEPTSGRAELFGRVQSLLEVGTGFHPDLTGTENVYLNGAILGMKKREISRIFDEIVAFAGVEKFLDTPVKHYSSGMYVRLAFAIAAHMEPDILIVDEVLSVGDANFQKKCLGKMDDVTKSGKTVLFVSHNMGMVSKHCGRSLLLADGKNREVGRTREVVALYETLCEARQDLE
;
A
#
# COMPACT_ATOMS: atom_id res chain seq x y z
N MET A 1 -16.20 5.06 2.53
CA MET A 1 -16.48 6.36 3.18
C MET A 1 -15.15 7.02 3.52
N PRO A 2 -15.03 8.34 3.58
CA PRO A 2 -13.82 8.97 4.06
C PRO A 2 -13.48 8.47 5.48
N GLY A 3 -12.18 8.21 5.76
CA GLY A 3 -11.74 7.80 7.08
C GLY A 3 -11.98 6.31 7.42
N GLU A 4 -12.13 5.44 6.43
CA GLU A 4 -12.25 4.00 6.67
C GLU A 4 -11.07 3.22 6.07
N VAL A 5 -10.76 2.08 6.67
CA VAL A 5 -9.94 1.03 6.05
C VAL A 5 -10.88 0.06 5.34
N PHE A 6 -10.81 0.06 4.02
CA PHE A 6 -11.65 -0.77 3.16
C PHE A 6 -10.83 -1.92 2.57
N GLY A 7 -11.28 -3.15 2.78
CA GLY A 7 -10.59 -4.36 2.32
C GLY A 7 -10.97 -4.74 0.88
N VAL A 8 -10.01 -5.26 0.12
CA VAL A 8 -10.28 -5.96 -1.16
C VAL A 8 -9.70 -7.35 -1.06
N ILE A 9 -10.56 -8.35 -1.14
CA ILE A 9 -10.20 -9.76 -1.05
C ILE A 9 -10.62 -10.52 -2.29
N GLY A 10 -10.05 -11.69 -2.50
CA GLY A 10 -10.32 -12.57 -3.63
C GLY A 10 -9.14 -13.46 -3.96
N ALA A 11 -9.37 -14.53 -4.69
CA ALA A 11 -8.34 -15.48 -5.13
C ALA A 11 -7.30 -14.83 -6.05
N ASN A 12 -6.19 -15.54 -6.30
CA ASN A 12 -5.23 -15.12 -7.32
C ASN A 12 -5.93 -15.09 -8.69
N GLY A 13 -5.66 -14.03 -9.46
CA GLY A 13 -6.33 -13.81 -10.74
C GLY A 13 -7.74 -13.19 -10.65
N ALA A 14 -8.30 -12.94 -9.46
CA ALA A 14 -9.62 -12.35 -9.30
C ALA A 14 -9.76 -10.90 -9.83
N GLY A 15 -8.65 -10.25 -10.20
CA GLY A 15 -8.65 -8.87 -10.72
C GLY A 15 -8.22 -7.79 -9.72
N LYS A 16 -7.80 -8.17 -8.50
CA LYS A 16 -7.38 -7.22 -7.47
C LYS A 16 -6.30 -6.23 -7.96
N SER A 17 -5.21 -6.75 -8.52
CA SER A 17 -4.10 -5.91 -9.02
C SER A 17 -4.52 -5.02 -10.19
N THR A 18 -5.43 -5.48 -11.06
CA THR A 18 -5.99 -4.66 -12.14
C THR A 18 -6.82 -3.51 -11.57
N LEU A 19 -7.69 -3.79 -10.60
CA LEU A 19 -8.47 -2.76 -9.90
C LEU A 19 -7.54 -1.71 -9.28
N LEU A 20 -6.49 -2.14 -8.56
CA LEU A 20 -5.54 -1.23 -7.94
C LEU A 20 -4.79 -0.37 -8.96
N LYS A 21 -4.36 -0.94 -10.08
CA LYS A 21 -3.70 -0.19 -11.16
C LYS A 21 -4.61 0.87 -11.77
N ILE A 22 -5.91 0.60 -11.91
CA ILE A 22 -6.90 1.57 -12.37
C ILE A 22 -7.06 2.69 -11.34
N LEU A 23 -7.23 2.34 -10.07
CA LEU A 23 -7.39 3.33 -8.99
C LEU A 23 -6.13 4.16 -8.76
N SER A 24 -4.95 3.59 -9.01
CA SER A 24 -3.66 4.31 -8.98
C SER A 24 -3.37 5.10 -10.27
N ARG A 25 -4.28 5.07 -11.27
CA ARG A 25 -4.13 5.72 -12.57
C ARG A 25 -2.90 5.24 -13.38
N ILE A 26 -2.45 4.01 -13.14
CA ILE A 26 -1.37 3.36 -13.89
C ILE A 26 -1.90 2.86 -15.24
N ILE A 27 -3.15 2.38 -15.26
CA ILE A 27 -3.86 1.97 -16.48
C ILE A 27 -5.25 2.60 -16.50
N GLU A 28 -5.75 2.86 -17.71
CA GLU A 28 -7.12 3.31 -17.91
C GLU A 28 -8.08 2.13 -17.98
N PRO A 29 -9.34 2.28 -17.47
CA PRO A 29 -10.34 1.23 -17.65
C PRO A 29 -10.77 1.16 -19.13
N THR A 30 -10.98 -0.07 -19.65
CA THR A 30 -11.47 -0.29 -21.03
C THR A 30 -12.86 0.31 -21.24
N SER A 31 -13.67 0.36 -20.20
CA SER A 31 -15.02 0.96 -20.22
C SER A 31 -15.40 1.44 -18.84
N GLY A 32 -16.40 2.33 -18.77
CA GLY A 32 -16.79 2.94 -17.51
C GLY A 32 -15.85 4.04 -17.04
N ARG A 33 -15.92 4.41 -15.76
CA ARG A 33 -15.08 5.43 -15.14
C ARG A 33 -14.83 5.13 -13.66
N ALA A 34 -13.66 5.56 -13.16
CA ALA A 34 -13.33 5.61 -11.74
C ALA A 34 -13.22 7.07 -11.31
N GLU A 35 -13.98 7.47 -10.30
CA GLU A 35 -13.94 8.83 -9.74
C GLU A 35 -13.23 8.79 -8.39
N LEU A 36 -12.14 9.52 -8.28
CA LEU A 36 -11.29 9.57 -7.09
C LEU A 36 -11.20 11.02 -6.62
N PHE A 37 -11.58 11.25 -5.38
CA PHE A 37 -11.61 12.58 -4.77
C PHE A 37 -10.43 12.74 -3.83
N GLY A 38 -9.45 13.52 -4.26
CA GLY A 38 -8.22 13.78 -3.51
C GLY A 38 -6.98 13.11 -4.10
N ARG A 39 -5.87 13.23 -3.35
CA ARG A 39 -4.58 12.66 -3.71
C ARG A 39 -4.57 11.16 -3.39
N VAL A 40 -4.34 10.34 -4.41
CA VAL A 40 -4.16 8.89 -4.27
C VAL A 40 -2.68 8.58 -4.21
N GLN A 41 -2.28 7.80 -3.23
CA GLN A 41 -0.94 7.23 -3.10
C GLN A 41 -1.04 5.72 -3.08
N SER A 42 -0.29 5.08 -3.96
CA SER A 42 -0.19 3.62 -4.02
C SER A 42 1.15 3.16 -3.48
N LEU A 43 1.13 2.16 -2.61
CA LEU A 43 2.33 1.44 -2.18
C LEU A 43 2.71 0.30 -3.12
N LEU A 44 1.98 0.10 -4.23
CA LEU A 44 2.30 -0.90 -5.27
C LEU A 44 3.65 -0.64 -5.94
N GLU A 45 4.04 0.63 -6.02
CA GLU A 45 5.24 1.09 -6.71
C GLU A 45 6.34 1.55 -5.76
N VAL A 46 6.38 0.98 -4.55
CA VAL A 46 7.41 1.30 -3.57
C VAL A 46 8.79 1.02 -4.16
N GLY A 47 9.60 2.08 -4.28
CA GLY A 47 10.94 2.03 -4.85
C GLY A 47 11.02 2.28 -6.37
N THR A 48 9.91 2.37 -7.09
CA THR A 48 9.93 2.90 -8.46
C THR A 48 10.42 4.35 -8.43
N GLY A 49 11.43 4.65 -9.26
CA GLY A 49 12.02 5.98 -9.34
C GLY A 49 13.28 6.18 -8.48
N PHE A 50 13.74 5.17 -7.75
CA PHE A 50 15.09 5.23 -7.16
C PHE A 50 16.14 5.12 -8.25
N HIS A 51 17.13 6.02 -8.20
CA HIS A 51 18.27 5.97 -9.09
C HIS A 51 19.42 5.23 -8.39
N PRO A 52 19.97 4.16 -8.98
CA PRO A 52 20.93 3.27 -8.33
C PRO A 52 22.24 3.98 -7.93
N ASP A 53 22.69 4.95 -8.70
CA ASP A 53 23.92 5.68 -8.45
C ASP A 53 23.79 6.85 -7.48
N LEU A 54 22.58 7.25 -7.15
CA LEU A 54 22.31 8.29 -6.15
C LEU A 54 22.34 7.71 -4.75
N THR A 55 22.77 8.53 -3.81
CA THR A 55 22.78 8.22 -2.37
C THR A 55 21.38 8.04 -1.79
N GLY A 56 21.28 7.49 -0.57
CA GLY A 56 20.03 7.43 0.17
C GLY A 56 19.37 8.79 0.31
N THR A 57 20.15 9.81 0.70
CA THR A 57 19.69 11.18 0.82
C THR A 57 19.10 11.70 -0.50
N GLU A 58 19.83 11.57 -1.60
CA GLU A 58 19.40 12.07 -2.91
C GLU A 58 18.14 11.33 -3.38
N ASN A 59 18.03 10.03 -3.16
CA ASN A 59 16.84 9.25 -3.49
C ASN A 59 15.62 9.63 -2.63
N VAL A 60 15.78 10.03 -1.38
CA VAL A 60 14.66 10.57 -0.57
C VAL A 60 14.07 11.81 -1.25
N TYR A 61 14.91 12.76 -1.69
CA TYR A 61 14.44 13.94 -2.39
C TYR A 61 13.88 13.64 -3.79
N LEU A 62 14.55 12.78 -4.56
CA LEU A 62 14.11 12.39 -5.90
C LEU A 62 12.75 11.70 -5.84
N ASN A 63 12.64 10.65 -5.03
CA ASN A 63 11.41 9.87 -4.94
C ASN A 63 10.27 10.67 -4.30
N GLY A 64 10.55 11.46 -3.26
CA GLY A 64 9.56 12.37 -2.69
C GLY A 64 9.00 13.36 -3.71
N ALA A 65 9.85 13.89 -4.60
CA ALA A 65 9.42 14.79 -5.69
C ALA A 65 8.58 14.04 -6.75
N ILE A 66 8.97 12.83 -7.13
CA ILE A 66 8.20 11.96 -8.05
C ILE A 66 6.80 11.70 -7.47
N LEU A 67 6.72 11.44 -6.17
CA LEU A 67 5.45 11.24 -5.46
C LEU A 67 4.67 12.55 -5.21
N GLY A 68 5.17 13.70 -5.69
CA GLY A 68 4.48 15.00 -5.67
C GLY A 68 4.70 15.84 -4.42
N MET A 69 5.69 15.52 -3.58
CA MET A 69 6.09 16.36 -2.45
C MET A 69 6.98 17.52 -2.92
N LYS A 70 6.80 18.70 -2.33
CA LYS A 70 7.71 19.82 -2.54
C LYS A 70 9.00 19.61 -1.71
N LYS A 71 10.13 20.10 -2.22
CA LYS A 71 11.42 19.98 -1.52
C LYS A 71 11.36 20.43 -0.06
N ARG A 72 10.62 21.50 0.23
CA ARG A 72 10.44 22.01 1.59
C ARG A 72 9.67 21.03 2.50
N GLU A 73 8.70 20.32 1.94
CA GLU A 73 7.93 19.29 2.67
C GLU A 73 8.83 18.12 3.00
N ILE A 74 9.60 17.64 2.02
CA ILE A 74 10.56 16.55 2.21
C ILE A 74 11.58 16.93 3.29
N SER A 75 12.18 18.13 3.22
CA SER A 75 13.16 18.57 4.22
C SER A 75 12.61 18.62 5.64
N ARG A 76 11.32 18.94 5.80
CA ARG A 76 10.67 19.00 7.12
C ARG A 76 10.51 17.63 7.77
N ILE A 77 10.29 16.57 6.96
CA ILE A 77 10.03 15.21 7.44
C ILE A 77 11.18 14.26 7.17
N PHE A 78 12.33 14.77 6.70
CA PHE A 78 13.47 13.97 6.28
C PHE A 78 13.98 13.05 7.41
N ASP A 79 14.17 13.60 8.59
CA ASP A 79 14.68 12.85 9.75
C ASP A 79 13.67 11.76 10.18
N GLU A 80 12.37 12.04 10.08
CA GLU A 80 11.31 11.05 10.36
C GLU A 80 11.34 9.89 9.36
N ILE A 81 11.49 10.20 8.07
CA ILE A 81 11.62 9.19 7.01
C ILE A 81 12.83 8.29 7.28
N VAL A 82 13.97 8.89 7.57
CA VAL A 82 15.23 8.18 7.83
C VAL A 82 15.14 7.29 9.06
N ALA A 83 14.65 7.82 10.18
CA ALA A 83 14.45 7.09 11.42
C ALA A 83 13.43 5.94 11.27
N PHE A 84 12.39 6.14 10.46
CA PHE A 84 11.43 5.10 10.16
C PHE A 84 12.08 3.96 9.37
N ALA A 85 12.87 4.28 8.35
CA ALA A 85 13.57 3.31 7.51
C ALA A 85 14.71 2.58 8.25
N GLY A 86 15.35 3.23 9.24
CA GLY A 86 16.49 2.69 9.98
C GLY A 86 17.74 2.55 9.10
N VAL A 87 18.03 3.58 8.29
CA VAL A 87 19.16 3.60 7.33
C VAL A 87 20.13 4.77 7.56
N GLU A 88 20.10 5.36 8.75
CA GLU A 88 20.85 6.58 9.12
C GLU A 88 22.33 6.48 8.76
N LYS A 89 22.93 5.32 8.97
CA LYS A 89 24.37 5.09 8.72
C LYS A 89 24.74 4.95 7.24
N PHE A 90 23.76 4.87 6.36
CA PHE A 90 23.95 4.57 4.95
C PHE A 90 23.47 5.67 4.02
N LEU A 91 23.06 6.82 4.56
CA LEU A 91 22.48 7.93 3.79
C LEU A 91 23.38 8.46 2.69
N ASP A 92 24.69 8.46 2.90
CA ASP A 92 25.68 8.92 1.93
C ASP A 92 26.18 7.81 0.99
N THR A 93 25.60 6.60 1.12
CA THR A 93 25.94 5.45 0.28
C THR A 93 24.95 5.37 -0.89
N PRO A 94 25.43 5.15 -2.14
CA PRO A 94 24.57 4.90 -3.28
C PRO A 94 23.67 3.68 -3.04
N VAL A 95 22.38 3.81 -3.42
CA VAL A 95 21.39 2.76 -3.10
C VAL A 95 21.61 1.43 -3.82
N LYS A 96 22.43 1.40 -4.87
CA LYS A 96 22.88 0.14 -5.49
C LYS A 96 23.68 -0.77 -4.52
N HIS A 97 24.21 -0.21 -3.44
CA HIS A 97 24.93 -0.95 -2.38
C HIS A 97 24.02 -1.28 -1.19
N TYR A 98 22.75 -0.90 -1.22
CA TYR A 98 21.79 -1.26 -0.18
C TYR A 98 21.43 -2.74 -0.27
N SER A 99 21.17 -3.37 0.88
CA SER A 99 20.46 -4.64 0.87
C SER A 99 19.04 -4.44 0.34
N SER A 100 18.41 -5.52 -0.17
CA SER A 100 17.01 -5.46 -0.60
C SER A 100 16.08 -4.93 0.50
N GLY A 101 16.33 -5.33 1.74
CA GLY A 101 15.57 -4.84 2.89
C GLY A 101 15.77 -3.35 3.17
N MET A 102 16.99 -2.82 3.07
CA MET A 102 17.25 -1.38 3.22
C MET A 102 16.57 -0.57 2.13
N TYR A 103 16.68 -1.05 0.89
CA TYR A 103 16.05 -0.43 -0.28
C TYR A 103 14.55 -0.28 -0.09
N VAL A 104 13.86 -1.37 0.22
CA VAL A 104 12.41 -1.38 0.38
C VAL A 104 11.97 -0.59 1.61
N ARG A 105 12.71 -0.66 2.74
CA ARG A 105 12.40 0.13 3.93
C ARG A 105 12.49 1.62 3.67
N LEU A 106 13.53 2.09 2.95
CA LEU A 106 13.66 3.51 2.61
C LEU A 106 12.53 3.96 1.68
N ALA A 107 12.27 3.20 0.63
CA ALA A 107 11.21 3.51 -0.33
C ALA A 107 9.82 3.54 0.32
N PHE A 108 9.53 2.57 1.19
CA PHE A 108 8.29 2.56 1.97
C PHE A 108 8.20 3.73 2.95
N ALA A 109 9.30 4.06 3.63
CA ALA A 109 9.34 5.18 4.57
C ALA A 109 8.96 6.51 3.88
N ILE A 110 9.47 6.76 2.67
CA ILE A 110 9.11 7.96 1.90
C ILE A 110 7.61 7.97 1.62
N ALA A 111 7.09 6.88 1.06
CA ALA A 111 5.67 6.77 0.71
C ALA A 111 4.74 6.87 1.93
N ALA A 112 5.12 6.28 3.07
CA ALA A 112 4.34 6.28 4.31
C ALA A 112 4.28 7.66 5.01
N HIS A 113 5.25 8.56 4.72
CA HIS A 113 5.27 9.92 5.27
C HIS A 113 4.60 10.95 4.35
N MET A 114 4.09 10.53 3.21
CA MET A 114 3.14 11.35 2.46
C MET A 114 1.81 11.43 3.22
N GLU A 115 1.10 12.52 2.99
CA GLU A 115 -0.25 12.73 3.52
C GLU A 115 -1.28 12.60 2.37
N PRO A 116 -1.57 11.38 1.88
CA PRO A 116 -2.56 11.18 0.84
C PRO A 116 -3.97 11.31 1.41
N ASP A 117 -4.95 11.59 0.56
CA ASP A 117 -6.36 11.46 0.92
C ASP A 117 -6.84 10.01 0.82
N ILE A 118 -6.23 9.24 -0.09
CA ILE A 118 -6.48 7.82 -0.30
C ILE A 118 -5.14 7.08 -0.38
N LEU A 119 -4.90 6.17 0.55
CA LEU A 119 -3.74 5.30 0.58
C LEU A 119 -4.13 3.91 0.07
N ILE A 120 -3.46 3.44 -0.98
CA ILE A 120 -3.62 2.08 -1.50
C ILE A 120 -2.47 1.22 -1.00
N VAL A 121 -2.80 0.18 -0.25
CA VAL A 121 -1.86 -0.75 0.38
C VAL A 121 -2.12 -2.15 -0.16
N ASP A 122 -1.12 -2.73 -0.82
CA ASP A 122 -1.14 -4.12 -1.26
C ASP A 122 -0.27 -4.97 -0.33
N GLU A 123 -0.15 -6.24 -0.61
CA GLU A 123 0.65 -7.26 0.10
C GLU A 123 2.09 -6.85 0.46
N VAL A 124 2.55 -5.71 -0.05
CA VAL A 124 3.86 -5.08 0.24
C VAL A 124 4.11 -4.86 1.74
N LEU A 125 3.07 -4.87 2.59
CA LEU A 125 3.25 -4.87 4.05
C LEU A 125 3.94 -6.14 4.59
N SER A 126 4.06 -7.19 3.78
CA SER A 126 4.82 -8.40 4.12
C SER A 126 6.33 -8.23 3.96
N VAL A 127 6.80 -7.06 3.49
CA VAL A 127 8.22 -6.77 3.27
C VAL A 127 8.88 -6.23 4.54
N GLY A 128 10.13 -6.65 4.74
CA GLY A 128 10.89 -6.29 5.93
C GLY A 128 10.71 -7.28 7.09
N ASP A 129 11.31 -6.94 8.22
CA ASP A 129 11.17 -7.74 9.44
C ASP A 129 9.86 -7.42 10.19
N ALA A 130 9.54 -8.24 11.19
CA ALA A 130 8.31 -8.10 11.98
C ALA A 130 8.19 -6.71 12.68
N ASN A 131 9.32 -6.07 13.02
CA ASN A 131 9.32 -4.75 13.64
C ASN A 131 8.95 -3.66 12.61
N PHE A 132 9.47 -3.78 11.39
CA PHE A 132 9.14 -2.87 10.31
C PHE A 132 7.67 -3.00 9.90
N GLN A 133 7.16 -4.24 9.80
CA GLN A 133 5.75 -4.49 9.53
C GLN A 133 4.82 -3.83 10.58
N LYS A 134 5.18 -3.90 11.87
CA LYS A 134 4.44 -3.20 12.94
C LYS A 134 4.45 -1.68 12.74
N LYS A 135 5.59 -1.09 12.37
CA LYS A 135 5.67 0.35 12.06
C LYS A 135 4.76 0.72 10.88
N CYS A 136 4.74 -0.09 9.82
CA CYS A 136 3.89 0.12 8.65
C CYS A 136 2.41 0.09 9.01
N LEU A 137 1.97 -0.90 9.81
CA LEU A 137 0.59 -0.98 10.30
C LEU A 137 0.22 0.19 11.20
N GLY A 138 1.12 0.59 12.11
CA GLY A 138 0.93 1.79 12.95
C GLY A 138 0.72 3.05 12.11
N LYS A 139 1.52 3.23 11.05
CA LYS A 139 1.36 4.38 10.15
C LYS A 139 0.04 4.35 9.39
N MET A 140 -0.43 3.16 8.98
CA MET A 140 -1.75 2.98 8.35
C MET A 140 -2.89 3.39 9.32
N ASP A 141 -2.79 2.98 10.59
CA ASP A 141 -3.76 3.37 11.62
C ASP A 141 -3.76 4.90 11.84
N ASP A 142 -2.59 5.54 11.82
CA ASP A 142 -2.47 7.00 11.96
C ASP A 142 -3.11 7.74 10.78
N VAL A 143 -2.90 7.26 9.55
CA VAL A 143 -3.54 7.79 8.34
C VAL A 143 -5.05 7.68 8.47
N THR A 144 -5.57 6.55 8.94
CA THR A 144 -7.02 6.37 9.15
C THR A 144 -7.57 7.29 10.22
N LYS A 145 -6.88 7.42 11.37
CA LYS A 145 -7.29 8.32 12.46
C LYS A 145 -7.31 9.80 12.03
N SER A 146 -6.49 10.17 11.04
CA SER A 146 -6.52 11.52 10.45
C SER A 146 -7.67 11.74 9.46
N GLY A 147 -8.61 10.80 9.35
CA GLY A 147 -9.79 10.90 8.48
C GLY A 147 -9.52 10.56 7.01
N LYS A 148 -8.36 9.97 6.70
CA LYS A 148 -7.97 9.54 5.36
C LYS A 148 -8.47 8.12 5.07
N THR A 149 -8.70 7.81 3.80
CA THR A 149 -9.17 6.48 3.37
C THR A 149 -7.99 5.56 3.08
N VAL A 150 -8.07 4.32 3.55
CA VAL A 150 -7.09 3.27 3.23
C VAL A 150 -7.79 2.15 2.46
N LEU A 151 -7.30 1.84 1.27
CA LEU A 151 -7.68 0.65 0.51
C LEU A 151 -6.65 -0.44 0.76
N PHE A 152 -7.04 -1.47 1.50
CA PHE A 152 -6.17 -2.54 1.94
C PHE A 152 -6.44 -3.82 1.17
N VAL A 153 -5.44 -4.29 0.43
CA VAL A 153 -5.51 -5.53 -0.36
C VAL A 153 -4.60 -6.57 0.26
N SER A 154 -5.15 -7.70 0.65
CA SER A 154 -4.36 -8.78 1.21
C SER A 154 -5.05 -10.13 1.00
N HIS A 155 -4.25 -11.18 0.89
CA HIS A 155 -4.71 -12.56 0.96
C HIS A 155 -4.75 -13.08 2.41
N ASN A 156 -4.25 -12.31 3.38
CA ASN A 156 -4.29 -12.67 4.80
C ASN A 156 -5.62 -12.21 5.41
N MET A 157 -6.59 -13.13 5.51
CA MET A 157 -7.94 -12.84 6.02
C MET A 157 -7.92 -12.38 7.48
N GLY A 158 -6.95 -12.83 8.28
CA GLY A 158 -6.77 -12.37 9.66
C GLY A 158 -6.43 -10.87 9.73
N MET A 159 -5.54 -10.40 8.85
CA MET A 159 -5.19 -8.98 8.74
C MET A 159 -6.37 -8.15 8.24
N VAL A 160 -7.06 -8.61 7.20
CA VAL A 160 -8.25 -7.93 6.67
C VAL A 160 -9.34 -7.83 7.73
N SER A 161 -9.64 -8.93 8.44
CA SER A 161 -10.66 -8.96 9.51
C SER A 161 -10.32 -8.06 10.69
N LYS A 162 -9.02 -7.87 10.97
CA LYS A 162 -8.56 -7.04 12.08
C LYS A 162 -8.60 -5.56 11.77
N HIS A 163 -8.25 -5.16 10.54
CA HIS A 163 -8.03 -3.75 10.20
C HIS A 163 -9.14 -3.14 9.34
N CYS A 164 -9.93 -3.95 8.61
CA CYS A 164 -10.96 -3.45 7.71
C CYS A 164 -12.35 -3.56 8.34
N GLY A 165 -13.12 -2.48 8.32
CA GLY A 165 -14.52 -2.49 8.75
C GLY A 165 -15.45 -3.08 7.69
N ARG A 166 -15.17 -2.78 6.42
CA ARG A 166 -15.89 -3.25 5.25
C ARG A 166 -14.92 -3.79 4.21
N SER A 167 -15.41 -4.70 3.36
CA SER A 167 -14.59 -5.29 2.31
C SER A 167 -15.39 -5.56 1.05
N LEU A 168 -14.66 -5.65 -0.06
CA LEU A 168 -15.11 -6.10 -1.36
C LEU A 168 -14.55 -7.50 -1.63
N LEU A 169 -15.39 -8.44 -2.01
CA LEU A 169 -14.99 -9.72 -2.58
C LEU A 169 -14.99 -9.63 -4.11
N LEU A 170 -13.82 -9.78 -4.70
CA LEU A 170 -13.64 -9.94 -6.14
C LEU A 170 -13.53 -11.42 -6.51
N ALA A 171 -14.29 -11.84 -7.52
CA ALA A 171 -14.15 -13.16 -8.13
C ALA A 171 -14.36 -13.05 -9.64
N ASP A 172 -13.45 -13.63 -10.41
CA ASP A 172 -13.50 -13.66 -11.88
C ASP A 172 -13.69 -12.26 -12.52
N GLY A 173 -12.99 -11.26 -11.98
CA GLY A 173 -13.06 -9.87 -12.42
C GLY A 173 -14.36 -9.13 -12.07
N LYS A 174 -15.23 -9.73 -11.24
CA LYS A 174 -16.54 -9.17 -10.87
C LYS A 174 -16.63 -8.92 -9.38
N ASN A 175 -17.36 -7.87 -9.03
CA ASN A 175 -17.81 -7.66 -7.67
C ASN A 175 -18.83 -8.74 -7.29
N ARG A 176 -18.48 -9.58 -6.33
CA ARG A 176 -19.36 -10.63 -5.79
C ARG A 176 -20.17 -10.15 -4.59
N GLU A 177 -19.48 -9.45 -3.67
CA GLU A 177 -20.09 -8.98 -2.44
C GLU A 177 -19.36 -7.74 -1.92
N VAL A 178 -20.09 -6.79 -1.37
CA VAL A 178 -19.56 -5.64 -0.62
C VAL A 178 -20.33 -5.51 0.67
N GLY A 179 -19.65 -5.70 1.79
CA GLY A 179 -20.32 -5.68 3.08
C GLY A 179 -19.38 -5.55 4.25
N ARG A 180 -19.87 -5.93 5.43
CA ARG A 180 -19.03 -6.04 6.62
C ARG A 180 -17.95 -7.07 6.41
N THR A 181 -16.71 -6.74 6.76
CA THR A 181 -15.57 -7.62 6.49
C THR A 181 -15.76 -9.05 6.98
N ARG A 182 -16.36 -9.25 8.17
CA ARG A 182 -16.60 -10.59 8.71
C ARG A 182 -17.51 -11.44 7.81
N GLU A 183 -18.54 -10.83 7.26
CA GLU A 183 -19.51 -11.51 6.38
C GLU A 183 -18.86 -11.86 5.03
N VAL A 184 -18.09 -10.89 4.49
CA VAL A 184 -17.39 -11.05 3.21
C VAL A 184 -16.27 -12.08 3.29
N VAL A 185 -15.53 -12.12 4.40
CA VAL A 185 -14.48 -13.14 4.64
C VAL A 185 -15.10 -14.53 4.78
N ALA A 186 -16.18 -14.70 5.56
CA ALA A 186 -16.86 -15.98 5.71
C ALA A 186 -17.36 -16.51 4.35
N LEU A 187 -17.94 -15.63 3.50
CA LEU A 187 -18.35 -15.99 2.16
C LEU A 187 -17.15 -16.44 1.31
N TYR A 188 -16.03 -15.73 1.39
CA TYR A 188 -14.81 -16.09 0.66
C TYR A 188 -14.27 -17.47 1.07
N GLU A 189 -14.22 -17.76 2.37
CA GLU A 189 -13.77 -19.05 2.92
C GLU A 189 -14.65 -20.18 2.41
N THR A 190 -15.98 -20.03 2.48
CA THR A 190 -16.96 -21.00 1.94
C THR A 190 -16.76 -21.26 0.44
N LEU A 191 -16.48 -20.21 -0.35
CA LEU A 191 -16.22 -20.34 -1.78
C LEU A 191 -14.89 -21.06 -2.07
N CYS A 192 -13.88 -20.89 -1.21
CA CYS A 192 -12.60 -21.59 -1.32
C CYS A 192 -12.75 -23.08 -1.02
N GLU A 193 -13.48 -23.44 0.03
CA GLU A 193 -13.78 -24.84 0.40
C GLU A 193 -14.54 -25.55 -0.72
N ALA A 194 -15.59 -24.95 -1.26
CA ALA A 194 -16.38 -25.50 -2.35
C ALA A 194 -15.58 -25.72 -3.66
N ARG A 195 -14.49 -24.98 -3.86
CA ARG A 195 -13.59 -25.19 -5.00
C ARG A 195 -12.63 -26.36 -4.79
N GLN A 196 -12.16 -26.57 -3.56
CA GLN A 196 -11.28 -27.69 -3.22
C GLN A 196 -12.00 -29.05 -3.30
N ASP A 197 -13.30 -29.08 -3.05
CA ASP A 197 -14.13 -30.29 -3.14
C ASP A 197 -14.43 -30.70 -4.61
N LEU A 198 -14.10 -29.86 -5.59
CA LEU A 198 -14.35 -30.08 -7.03
C LEU A 198 -13.08 -30.46 -7.82
N GLU A 199 -11.90 -30.38 -7.19
CA GLU A 199 -10.60 -30.82 -7.76
C GLU A 199 -10.20 -32.22 -7.25
#